data_b355b7412f24192f4882c2625bb8ee3b
#
_entry.id   b355b7412f24192f4882c2625bb8ee3b
#
_cell.length_a   1.000
_cell.length_b   1.000
_cell.length_c   1.000
_cell.angle_alpha   90.00
_cell.angle_beta   90.00
_cell.angle_gamma   90.00
#
_symmetry.space_group_name_H-M   'P 1'
#
loop_
_entity.id
_entity.type
_entity.pdbx_description
1 polymer ?
#
loop_
_entity_poly.entity_id
_entity_poly.type
_entity_poly.pdbx_seq_one_letter_code
_entity_poly.pdbx_strand_id
1 'polypeptide(L)'
;MENTIDPINKRHNSWVTIILLNFFGWIFIYADRTILNPVMPAIQSEFGLNHSQLGLISSLFFLTYTIVQMPFSTLADYFSKKWIIGLGFIFFGVMTLFSGLVTTIGLFLITRAMVGIGEGSFYGTSYGLSSQVLPKNKLTFGTALINSGQPFGQILGTLLSSILVLQLHFHWSTPFITISVPTVIVGLLYILVIRDKPFNASTKPNHSKTAIKSIDIKALFTRNLSCTYLMLFASIYGQIVMITWLPLYLIDYRHISGTNVGWVASIVPFIAIPSALLFARINDYLKNTKTLICILVPLSAISLIVGVTINNDMVLLLSLLVYGVTGKMALDPLLLYTIKINAKNSQLAMTFGIYNFLGMIASIIAPIMTGFLIDVTKGMSISFYVAALLLMASLVCFNFVKYEAERD
;
A
#
# COMPACT_ATOMS: atom_id res chain seq x y z
N MET A 1 34.62 -35.39 25.48
CA MET A 1 33.24 -35.29 24.97
C MET A 1 33.28 -34.35 23.80
N GLU A 2 33.43 -34.93 22.62
CA GLU A 2 33.54 -34.22 21.36
C GLU A 2 32.18 -33.61 20.98
N ASN A 3 32.14 -32.30 20.86
CA ASN A 3 31.02 -31.57 20.22
C ASN A 3 31.02 -31.92 18.73
N THR A 4 30.33 -32.97 18.34
CA THR A 4 29.98 -33.24 16.96
C THR A 4 29.03 -32.12 16.48
N ILE A 5 29.58 -31.10 15.85
CA ILE A 5 28.86 -30.09 15.11
C ILE A 5 28.16 -30.80 13.94
N ASP A 6 26.87 -30.94 14.06
CA ASP A 6 26.00 -31.57 13.07
C ASP A 6 26.10 -30.83 11.71
N PRO A 7 26.60 -31.48 10.63
CA PRO A 7 26.77 -30.82 9.33
C PRO A 7 25.45 -30.50 8.60
N ILE A 8 24.29 -30.83 9.20
CA ILE A 8 22.96 -30.63 8.62
C ILE A 8 22.49 -29.16 8.69
N ASN A 9 23.19 -28.28 9.43
CA ASN A 9 22.72 -26.92 9.73
C ASN A 9 23.08 -25.86 8.66
N LYS A 10 23.64 -26.24 7.51
CA LYS A 10 24.02 -25.31 6.42
C LYS A 10 22.93 -25.04 5.35
N ARG A 11 21.70 -25.52 5.53
CA ARG A 11 20.64 -25.43 4.50
C ARG A 11 19.44 -24.54 4.84
N HIS A 12 19.54 -23.65 5.81
CA HIS A 12 18.48 -22.69 6.09
C HIS A 12 18.60 -21.44 5.21
N ASN A 13 17.47 -20.94 4.68
CA ASN A 13 17.42 -19.63 4.04
C ASN A 13 17.93 -18.59 5.06
N SER A 14 18.88 -17.77 4.67
CA SER A 14 19.28 -16.65 5.51
C SER A 14 18.08 -15.71 5.70
N TRP A 15 17.79 -15.35 6.95
CA TRP A 15 16.73 -14.38 7.24
C TRP A 15 16.98 -13.04 6.51
N VAL A 16 18.25 -12.67 6.30
CA VAL A 16 18.65 -11.48 5.54
C VAL A 16 18.22 -11.59 4.07
N THR A 17 18.42 -12.74 3.44
CA THR A 17 17.99 -12.99 2.04
C THR A 17 16.48 -12.81 1.89
N ILE A 18 15.69 -13.31 2.84
CA ILE A 18 14.23 -13.17 2.79
C ILE A 18 13.80 -11.71 3.00
N ILE A 19 14.44 -11.00 3.93
CA ILE A 19 14.18 -9.55 4.10
C ILE A 19 14.48 -8.80 2.81
N LEU A 20 15.64 -9.03 2.20
CA LEU A 20 16.02 -8.34 0.97
C LEU A 20 15.08 -8.65 -0.19
N LEU A 21 14.72 -9.93 -0.40
CA LEU A 21 13.77 -10.30 -1.44
C LEU A 21 12.39 -9.66 -1.20
N ASN A 22 11.87 -9.66 0.04
CA ASN A 22 10.60 -9.04 0.36
C ASN A 22 10.66 -7.50 0.26
N PHE A 23 11.77 -6.87 0.62
CA PHE A 23 12.01 -5.44 0.44
C PHE A 23 11.98 -5.07 -1.05
N PHE A 24 12.74 -5.76 -1.90
CA PHE A 24 12.69 -5.56 -3.35
C PHE A 24 11.33 -5.92 -3.95
N GLY A 25 10.68 -6.97 -3.43
CA GLY A 25 9.32 -7.30 -3.82
C GLY A 25 8.36 -6.12 -3.63
N TRP A 26 8.38 -5.47 -2.46
CA TRP A 26 7.58 -4.28 -2.21
C TRP A 26 7.98 -3.09 -3.10
N ILE A 27 9.27 -2.91 -3.37
CA ILE A 27 9.72 -1.86 -4.30
C ILE A 27 9.05 -2.04 -5.67
N PHE A 28 9.13 -3.23 -6.27
CA PHE A 28 8.60 -3.45 -7.62
C PHE A 28 7.08 -3.45 -7.68
N ILE A 29 6.39 -3.94 -6.65
CA ILE A 29 4.94 -3.83 -6.52
C ILE A 29 4.50 -2.35 -6.50
N TYR A 30 5.08 -1.55 -5.63
CA TYR A 30 4.68 -0.14 -5.54
C TYR A 30 5.20 0.70 -6.71
N ALA A 31 6.30 0.33 -7.33
CA ALA A 31 6.77 0.95 -8.56
C ALA A 31 5.77 0.70 -9.70
N ASP A 32 5.30 -0.55 -9.90
CA ASP A 32 4.28 -0.88 -10.91
C ASP A 32 2.98 -0.08 -10.70
N ARG A 33 2.55 0.09 -9.45
CA ARG A 33 1.36 0.87 -9.11
C ARG A 33 1.48 2.34 -9.44
N THR A 34 2.68 2.90 -9.34
CA THR A 34 2.90 4.35 -9.47
C THR A 34 3.44 4.79 -10.83
N ILE A 35 3.96 3.87 -11.67
CA ILE A 35 4.35 4.22 -13.05
C ILE A 35 3.20 4.77 -13.88
N LEU A 36 1.96 4.37 -13.59
CA LEU A 36 0.75 4.83 -14.27
C LEU A 36 0.51 6.34 -14.07
N ASN A 37 0.79 6.88 -12.89
CA ASN A 37 0.27 8.16 -12.47
C ASN A 37 0.83 9.37 -13.27
N PRO A 38 2.15 9.49 -13.54
CA PRO A 38 2.67 10.58 -14.37
C PRO A 38 2.30 10.48 -15.86
N VAL A 39 1.93 9.28 -16.34
CA VAL A 39 1.59 9.05 -17.74
C VAL A 39 0.08 9.08 -18.01
N MET A 40 -0.74 9.30 -16.98
CA MET A 40 -2.20 9.42 -17.14
C MET A 40 -2.64 10.43 -18.23
N PRO A 41 -2.05 11.63 -18.35
CA PRO A 41 -2.42 12.57 -19.42
C PRO A 41 -2.19 11.99 -20.83
N ALA A 42 -1.08 11.29 -21.03
CA ALA A 42 -0.76 10.68 -22.31
C ALA A 42 -1.72 9.53 -22.66
N ILE A 43 -2.05 8.68 -21.69
CA ILE A 43 -3.05 7.59 -21.81
C ILE A 43 -4.43 8.19 -22.09
N GLN A 44 -4.80 9.27 -21.39
CA GLN A 44 -6.06 9.97 -21.59
C GLN A 44 -6.20 10.48 -23.01
N SER A 45 -5.16 11.12 -23.53
CA SER A 45 -5.13 11.67 -24.90
C SER A 45 -5.18 10.56 -25.96
N GLU A 46 -4.43 9.46 -25.77
CA GLU A 46 -4.34 8.38 -26.76
C GLU A 46 -5.64 7.59 -26.92
N PHE A 47 -6.29 7.29 -25.78
CA PHE A 47 -7.54 6.50 -25.80
C PHE A 47 -8.81 7.36 -25.74
N GLY A 48 -8.71 8.69 -25.70
CA GLY A 48 -9.86 9.59 -25.63
C GLY A 48 -10.69 9.42 -24.34
N LEU A 49 -10.03 9.22 -23.19
CA LEU A 49 -10.70 8.88 -21.92
C LEU A 49 -11.16 10.13 -21.17
N ASN A 50 -12.25 9.99 -20.41
CA ASN A 50 -12.57 10.92 -19.34
C ASN A 50 -11.86 10.54 -18.03
N HIS A 51 -11.91 11.42 -17.01
CA HIS A 51 -11.22 11.19 -15.74
C HIS A 51 -11.80 10.01 -14.97
N SER A 52 -13.12 9.77 -15.07
CA SER A 52 -13.76 8.57 -14.47
C SER A 52 -13.16 7.28 -15.03
N GLN A 53 -12.92 7.23 -16.33
CA GLN A 53 -12.31 6.06 -16.98
C GLN A 53 -10.85 5.89 -16.61
N LEU A 54 -10.10 6.99 -16.43
CA LEU A 54 -8.75 6.93 -15.87
C LEU A 54 -8.74 6.37 -14.43
N GLY A 55 -9.65 6.86 -13.59
CA GLY A 55 -9.81 6.33 -12.23
C GLY A 55 -10.18 4.86 -12.21
N LEU A 56 -11.00 4.38 -13.17
CA LEU A 56 -11.40 2.99 -13.31
C LEU A 56 -10.20 2.06 -13.50
N ILE A 57 -9.15 2.49 -14.19
CA ILE A 57 -7.93 1.71 -14.41
C ILE A 57 -7.33 1.28 -13.07
N SER A 58 -7.12 2.24 -12.17
CA SER A 58 -6.57 1.97 -10.83
C SER A 58 -7.57 1.22 -9.93
N SER A 59 -8.86 1.58 -10.01
CA SER A 59 -9.90 0.92 -9.20
C SER A 59 -10.07 -0.55 -9.54
N LEU A 60 -10.02 -0.91 -10.82
CA LEU A 60 -10.11 -2.29 -11.27
C LEU A 60 -8.91 -3.13 -10.82
N PHE A 61 -7.72 -2.55 -10.88
CA PHE A 61 -6.51 -3.15 -10.32
C PHE A 61 -6.67 -3.45 -8.82
N PHE A 62 -7.06 -2.45 -8.00
CA PHE A 62 -7.25 -2.65 -6.56
C PHE A 62 -8.38 -3.61 -6.23
N LEU A 63 -9.44 -3.66 -7.04
CA LEU A 63 -10.56 -4.59 -6.88
C LEU A 63 -10.07 -6.05 -7.02
N THR A 64 -9.39 -6.37 -8.11
CA THR A 64 -8.88 -7.72 -8.36
C THR A 64 -7.82 -8.12 -7.35
N TYR A 65 -6.90 -7.22 -6.99
CA TYR A 65 -5.93 -7.41 -5.92
C TYR A 65 -6.62 -7.79 -4.59
N THR A 66 -7.65 -7.04 -4.20
CA THR A 66 -8.36 -7.25 -2.93
C THR A 66 -9.09 -8.60 -2.88
N ILE A 67 -9.75 -8.97 -3.99
CA ILE A 67 -10.48 -10.23 -4.08
C ILE A 67 -9.55 -11.44 -3.93
N VAL A 68 -8.39 -11.41 -4.59
CA VAL A 68 -7.51 -12.58 -4.65
C VAL A 68 -6.51 -12.66 -3.48
N GLN A 69 -6.31 -11.57 -2.75
CA GLN A 69 -5.36 -11.52 -1.63
C GLN A 69 -5.64 -12.56 -0.55
N MET A 70 -6.91 -12.74 -0.16
CA MET A 70 -7.32 -13.76 0.82
C MET A 70 -7.15 -15.20 0.29
N PRO A 71 -7.67 -15.56 -0.90
CA PRO A 71 -7.43 -16.87 -1.49
C PRO A 71 -5.93 -17.24 -1.57
N PHE A 72 -5.08 -16.36 -2.07
CA PHE A 72 -3.65 -16.66 -2.16
C PHE A 72 -2.98 -16.80 -0.78
N SER A 73 -3.37 -15.99 0.21
CA SER A 73 -2.87 -16.14 1.57
C SER A 73 -3.24 -17.49 2.16
N THR A 74 -4.45 -17.98 1.89
CA THR A 74 -4.90 -19.31 2.32
C THR A 74 -4.16 -20.42 1.56
N LEU A 75 -4.00 -20.28 0.24
CA LEU A 75 -3.22 -21.23 -0.57
C LEU A 75 -1.78 -21.36 -0.08
N ALA A 76 -1.19 -20.29 0.43
CA ALA A 76 0.17 -20.27 0.97
C ALA A 76 0.35 -21.11 2.25
N ASP A 77 -0.74 -21.53 2.90
CA ASP A 77 -0.71 -22.47 4.01
C ASP A 77 -0.62 -23.94 3.56
N TYR A 78 -1.07 -24.23 2.33
CA TYR A 78 -1.10 -25.57 1.75
C TYR A 78 -0.03 -25.80 0.69
N PHE A 79 0.40 -24.75 0.01
CA PHE A 79 1.39 -24.81 -1.06
C PHE A 79 2.68 -24.08 -0.67
N SER A 80 3.73 -24.37 -1.42
CA SER A 80 5.02 -23.72 -1.25
C SER A 80 4.94 -22.21 -1.48
N LYS A 81 5.30 -21.43 -0.46
CA LYS A 81 5.26 -19.96 -0.50
C LYS A 81 6.14 -19.37 -1.62
N LYS A 82 7.28 -19.99 -1.91
CA LYS A 82 8.18 -19.51 -2.98
C LYS A 82 7.54 -19.59 -4.36
N TRP A 83 6.78 -20.67 -4.63
CA TRP A 83 6.10 -20.83 -5.91
C TRP A 83 4.94 -19.86 -6.05
N ILE A 84 4.16 -19.64 -4.98
CA ILE A 84 3.06 -18.68 -5.00
C ILE A 84 3.58 -17.26 -5.27
N ILE A 85 4.61 -16.82 -4.55
CA ILE A 85 5.20 -15.50 -4.74
C ILE A 85 5.91 -15.43 -6.09
N GLY A 86 6.76 -16.39 -6.42
CA GLY A 86 7.57 -16.35 -7.63
C GLY A 86 6.72 -16.37 -8.90
N LEU A 87 5.73 -17.27 -8.99
CA LEU A 87 4.81 -17.32 -10.13
C LEU A 87 3.91 -16.08 -10.18
N GLY A 88 3.47 -15.56 -9.03
CA GLY A 88 2.72 -14.31 -8.94
C GLY A 88 3.51 -13.13 -9.52
N PHE A 89 4.80 -12.98 -9.16
CA PHE A 89 5.68 -11.94 -9.71
C PHE A 89 5.93 -12.11 -11.21
N ILE A 90 6.19 -13.32 -11.68
CA ILE A 90 6.35 -13.59 -13.11
C ILE A 90 5.07 -13.24 -13.85
N PHE A 91 3.91 -13.67 -13.32
CA PHE A 91 2.63 -13.41 -13.94
C PHE A 91 2.33 -11.90 -14.01
N PHE A 92 2.40 -11.15 -12.90
CA PHE A 92 2.10 -9.73 -12.97
C PHE A 92 3.16 -8.94 -13.76
N GLY A 93 4.44 -9.32 -13.71
CA GLY A 93 5.47 -8.70 -14.54
C GLY A 93 5.21 -8.89 -16.04
N VAL A 94 4.77 -10.08 -16.47
CA VAL A 94 4.34 -10.36 -17.86
C VAL A 94 3.08 -9.56 -18.21
N MET A 95 2.09 -9.47 -17.30
CA MET A 95 0.89 -8.66 -17.54
C MET A 95 1.19 -7.17 -17.58
N THR A 96 2.15 -6.68 -16.80
CA THR A 96 2.65 -5.30 -16.89
C THR A 96 3.32 -5.05 -18.24
N LEU A 97 4.13 -5.98 -18.75
CA LEU A 97 4.68 -5.90 -20.10
C LEU A 97 3.56 -5.78 -21.14
N PHE A 98 2.56 -6.64 -21.07
CA PHE A 98 1.41 -6.57 -21.97
C PHE A 98 0.64 -5.27 -21.84
N SER A 99 0.53 -4.68 -20.63
CA SER A 99 -0.08 -3.34 -20.46
C SER A 99 0.63 -2.25 -21.28
N GLY A 100 1.95 -2.38 -21.49
CA GLY A 100 2.71 -1.47 -22.37
C GLY A 100 2.61 -1.80 -23.87
N LEU A 101 2.02 -2.94 -24.26
CA LEU A 101 1.95 -3.37 -25.66
C LEU A 101 0.53 -3.33 -26.25
N VAL A 102 -0.49 -3.12 -25.43
CA VAL A 102 -1.88 -3.09 -25.87
C VAL A 102 -2.22 -1.80 -26.59
N THR A 103 -3.13 -1.90 -27.57
CA THR A 103 -3.56 -0.81 -28.43
C THR A 103 -5.00 -0.36 -28.17
N THR A 104 -5.71 -1.01 -27.24
CA THR A 104 -7.10 -0.69 -26.90
C THR A 104 -7.28 -0.55 -25.40
N ILE A 105 -8.15 0.36 -24.98
CA ILE A 105 -8.45 0.55 -23.56
C ILE A 105 -9.01 -0.70 -22.89
N GLY A 106 -9.82 -1.48 -23.60
CA GLY A 106 -10.40 -2.73 -23.05
C GLY A 106 -9.31 -3.75 -22.69
N LEU A 107 -8.32 -3.95 -23.55
CA LEU A 107 -7.17 -4.81 -23.28
C LEU A 107 -6.30 -4.25 -22.17
N PHE A 108 -6.11 -2.91 -22.11
CA PHE A 108 -5.38 -2.25 -21.03
C PHE A 108 -6.04 -2.49 -19.67
N LEU A 109 -7.38 -2.36 -19.56
CA LEU A 109 -8.13 -2.65 -18.36
C LEU A 109 -7.98 -4.12 -17.94
N ILE A 110 -8.07 -5.06 -18.89
CA ILE A 110 -7.88 -6.49 -18.61
C ILE A 110 -6.47 -6.76 -18.08
N THR A 111 -5.44 -6.22 -18.72
CA THR A 111 -4.05 -6.43 -18.25
C THR A 111 -3.84 -5.81 -16.87
N ARG A 112 -4.37 -4.63 -16.56
CA ARG A 112 -4.32 -4.02 -15.23
C ARG A 112 -5.05 -4.86 -14.15
N ALA A 113 -6.20 -5.45 -14.50
CA ALA A 113 -6.89 -6.39 -13.62
C ALA A 113 -6.05 -7.65 -13.36
N MET A 114 -5.41 -8.19 -14.39
CA MET A 114 -4.52 -9.36 -14.27
C MET A 114 -3.26 -9.05 -13.45
N VAL A 115 -2.70 -7.84 -13.56
CA VAL A 115 -1.61 -7.38 -12.67
C VAL A 115 -2.06 -7.42 -11.21
N GLY A 116 -3.27 -6.90 -10.90
CA GLY A 116 -3.82 -6.97 -9.54
C GLY A 116 -3.95 -8.40 -9.01
N ILE A 117 -4.34 -9.36 -9.86
CA ILE A 117 -4.39 -10.79 -9.49
C ILE A 117 -2.99 -11.30 -9.11
N GLY A 118 -1.98 -11.03 -9.93
CA GLY A 118 -0.61 -11.47 -9.66
C GLY A 118 -0.02 -10.87 -8.39
N GLU A 119 -0.19 -9.56 -8.18
CA GLU A 119 0.30 -8.87 -6.97
C GLU A 119 -0.40 -9.34 -5.70
N GLY A 120 -1.69 -9.74 -5.77
CA GLY A 120 -2.44 -10.26 -4.64
C GLY A 120 -1.84 -11.52 -4.01
N SER A 121 -0.99 -12.25 -4.74
CA SER A 121 -0.26 -13.42 -4.23
C SER A 121 0.80 -13.05 -3.17
N PHE A 122 1.24 -11.79 -3.12
CA PHE A 122 2.43 -11.42 -2.37
C PHE A 122 2.16 -11.10 -0.90
N TYR A 123 1.16 -10.27 -0.58
CA TYR A 123 0.98 -9.68 0.75
C TYR A 123 1.03 -10.72 1.88
N GLY A 124 0.01 -11.56 2.00
CA GLY A 124 -0.08 -12.54 3.09
C GLY A 124 1.02 -13.61 3.03
N THR A 125 1.39 -14.03 1.81
CA THR A 125 2.42 -15.06 1.59
C THR A 125 3.81 -14.59 2.03
N SER A 126 4.18 -13.33 1.75
CA SER A 126 5.49 -12.76 2.14
C SER A 126 5.63 -12.58 3.64
N TYR A 127 4.56 -12.12 4.31
CA TYR A 127 4.54 -12.05 5.78
C TYR A 127 4.58 -13.44 6.42
N GLY A 128 3.83 -14.41 5.85
CA GLY A 128 3.87 -15.80 6.28
C GLY A 128 5.26 -16.44 6.11
N LEU A 129 5.99 -16.08 5.06
CA LEU A 129 7.38 -16.52 4.86
C LEU A 129 8.33 -15.84 5.86
N SER A 130 8.21 -14.53 6.04
CA SER A 130 9.04 -13.74 6.94
C SER A 130 8.91 -14.20 8.39
N SER A 131 7.68 -14.43 8.87
CA SER A 131 7.40 -14.85 10.26
C SER A 131 8.02 -16.21 10.61
N GLN A 132 8.24 -17.09 9.62
CA GLN A 132 8.83 -18.40 9.81
C GLN A 132 10.36 -18.39 9.92
N VAL A 133 11.01 -17.35 9.38
CA VAL A 133 12.47 -17.32 9.21
C VAL A 133 13.13 -16.23 10.05
N LEU A 134 12.43 -15.13 10.32
CA LEU A 134 12.99 -14.05 11.13
C LEU A 134 13.17 -14.48 12.60
N PRO A 135 14.34 -14.23 13.21
CA PRO A 135 14.54 -14.39 14.63
C PRO A 135 13.55 -13.54 15.44
N LYS A 136 13.01 -14.06 16.53
CA LYS A 136 12.02 -13.35 17.37
C LYS A 136 12.45 -11.96 17.81
N ASN A 137 13.74 -11.78 18.14
CA ASN A 137 14.34 -10.51 18.54
C ASN A 137 14.55 -9.52 17.38
N LYS A 138 14.40 -9.96 16.11
CA LYS A 138 14.56 -9.13 14.91
C LYS A 138 13.26 -9.02 14.09
N LEU A 139 12.17 -9.57 14.57
CA LEU A 139 10.90 -9.62 13.83
C LEU A 139 10.39 -8.21 13.52
N THR A 140 10.32 -7.33 14.53
CA THR A 140 9.84 -5.95 14.36
C THR A 140 10.73 -5.15 13.41
N PHE A 141 12.05 -5.20 13.62
CA PHE A 141 13.01 -4.51 12.74
C PHE A 141 12.95 -5.05 11.30
N GLY A 142 12.95 -6.37 11.14
CA GLY A 142 12.88 -6.99 9.80
C GLY A 142 11.60 -6.64 9.05
N THR A 143 10.45 -6.65 9.75
CA THR A 143 9.16 -6.25 9.15
C THR A 143 9.16 -4.77 8.77
N ALA A 144 9.71 -3.90 9.61
CA ALA A 144 9.84 -2.48 9.28
C ALA A 144 10.72 -2.23 8.06
N LEU A 145 11.83 -2.95 7.94
CA LEU A 145 12.72 -2.87 6.78
C LEU A 145 12.02 -3.39 5.51
N ILE A 146 11.30 -4.49 5.58
CA ILE A 146 10.50 -5.00 4.45
C ILE A 146 9.49 -3.93 4.00
N ASN A 147 8.74 -3.34 4.94
CA ASN A 147 7.70 -2.36 4.62
C ASN A 147 8.26 -1.05 4.08
N SER A 148 9.48 -0.67 4.43
CA SER A 148 10.12 0.52 3.85
C SER A 148 10.32 0.41 2.33
N GLY A 149 10.26 -0.79 1.75
CA GLY A 149 10.23 -0.98 0.30
C GLY A 149 9.05 -0.28 -0.40
N GLN A 150 7.90 -0.12 0.29
CA GLN A 150 6.70 0.51 -0.30
C GLN A 150 6.96 1.97 -0.75
N PRO A 151 7.36 2.90 0.13
CA PRO A 151 7.63 4.27 -0.30
C PRO A 151 8.81 4.37 -1.27
N PHE A 152 9.85 3.52 -1.15
CA PHE A 152 10.90 3.48 -2.16
C PHE A 152 10.38 3.08 -3.54
N GLY A 153 9.45 2.12 -3.60
CA GLY A 153 8.79 1.74 -4.84
C GLY A 153 7.94 2.87 -5.43
N GLN A 154 7.19 3.59 -4.59
CA GLN A 154 6.41 4.76 -5.02
C GLN A 154 7.31 5.82 -5.67
N ILE A 155 8.43 6.14 -5.04
CA ILE A 155 9.42 7.09 -5.57
C ILE A 155 9.99 6.59 -6.90
N LEU A 156 10.44 5.32 -6.93
CA LEU A 156 11.03 4.70 -8.13
C LEU A 156 10.07 4.75 -9.31
N GLY A 157 8.82 4.30 -9.15
CA GLY A 157 7.84 4.25 -10.24
C GLY A 157 7.49 5.63 -10.75
N THR A 158 7.23 6.58 -9.84
CA THR A 158 6.89 7.96 -10.21
C THR A 158 8.05 8.66 -10.94
N LEU A 159 9.28 8.54 -10.44
CA LEU A 159 10.47 9.13 -11.09
C LEU A 159 10.77 8.45 -12.43
N LEU A 160 10.70 7.12 -12.50
CA LEU A 160 10.93 6.37 -13.75
C LEU A 160 10.01 6.86 -14.85
N SER A 161 8.70 6.96 -14.59
CA SER A 161 7.73 7.45 -15.56
C SER A 161 7.96 8.91 -15.94
N SER A 162 8.24 9.77 -14.95
CA SER A 162 8.48 11.18 -15.21
C SER A 162 9.75 11.39 -16.04
N ILE A 163 10.82 10.66 -15.79
CA ILE A 163 12.06 10.73 -16.57
C ILE A 163 11.82 10.22 -18.01
N LEU A 164 11.26 9.02 -18.13
CA LEU A 164 11.13 8.39 -19.45
C LEU A 164 10.13 9.13 -20.34
N VAL A 165 8.96 9.52 -19.81
CA VAL A 165 7.88 10.06 -20.64
C VAL A 165 7.86 11.57 -20.65
N LEU A 166 7.96 12.23 -19.49
CA LEU A 166 7.81 13.69 -19.42
C LEU A 166 9.10 14.44 -19.78
N GLN A 167 10.28 13.86 -19.53
CA GLN A 167 11.56 14.50 -19.86
C GLN A 167 12.18 13.98 -21.15
N LEU A 168 12.26 12.66 -21.33
CA LEU A 168 12.89 12.05 -22.50
C LEU A 168 11.91 11.85 -23.67
N HIS A 169 10.62 12.17 -23.46
CA HIS A 169 9.56 12.09 -24.47
C HIS A 169 9.38 10.70 -25.09
N PHE A 170 9.71 9.63 -24.36
CA PHE A 170 9.37 8.28 -24.80
C PHE A 170 7.85 8.07 -24.73
N HIS A 171 7.37 7.09 -25.47
CA HIS A 171 5.97 6.68 -25.44
C HIS A 171 5.52 6.31 -24.02
N TRP A 172 4.26 6.58 -23.66
CA TRP A 172 3.70 6.30 -22.32
C TRP A 172 3.81 4.83 -21.90
N SER A 173 3.94 3.91 -22.86
CA SER A 173 4.11 2.47 -22.62
C SER A 173 5.50 2.09 -22.07
N THR A 174 6.51 2.91 -22.30
CA THR A 174 7.91 2.61 -21.96
C THR A 174 8.13 2.30 -20.48
N PRO A 175 7.55 2.99 -19.50
CA PRO A 175 7.68 2.66 -18.10
C PRO A 175 7.17 1.25 -17.75
N PHE A 176 6.05 0.82 -18.37
CA PHE A 176 5.49 -0.52 -18.16
C PHE A 176 6.42 -1.61 -18.68
N ILE A 177 6.98 -1.42 -19.86
CA ILE A 177 7.95 -2.35 -20.46
C ILE A 177 9.23 -2.40 -19.60
N THR A 178 9.72 -1.23 -19.16
CA THR A 178 10.94 -1.14 -18.37
C THR A 178 10.83 -1.82 -17.02
N ILE A 179 9.71 -1.61 -16.28
CA ILE A 179 9.54 -2.17 -14.94
C ILE A 179 9.23 -3.67 -14.97
N SER A 180 8.68 -4.18 -16.07
CA SER A 180 8.30 -5.60 -16.19
C SER A 180 9.49 -6.53 -16.08
N VAL A 181 10.63 -6.17 -16.68
CA VAL A 181 11.83 -7.00 -16.70
C VAL A 181 12.38 -7.27 -15.30
N PRO A 182 12.73 -6.25 -14.48
CA PRO A 182 13.22 -6.49 -13.13
C PRO A 182 12.13 -7.16 -12.24
N THR A 183 10.86 -6.92 -12.48
CA THR A 183 9.77 -7.60 -11.78
C THR A 183 9.79 -9.11 -12.01
N VAL A 184 9.92 -9.55 -13.26
CA VAL A 184 10.07 -10.98 -13.60
C VAL A 184 11.34 -11.56 -12.99
N ILE A 185 12.45 -10.81 -13.01
CA ILE A 185 13.70 -11.24 -12.37
C ILE A 185 13.51 -11.48 -10.87
N VAL A 186 12.78 -10.60 -10.16
CA VAL A 186 12.45 -10.81 -8.74
C VAL A 186 11.66 -12.10 -8.55
N GLY A 187 10.68 -12.38 -9.40
CA GLY A 187 9.93 -13.64 -9.37
C GLY A 187 10.82 -14.88 -9.55
N LEU A 188 11.73 -14.82 -10.50
CA LEU A 188 12.72 -15.89 -10.71
C LEU A 188 13.66 -16.04 -9.50
N LEU A 189 14.12 -14.95 -8.90
CA LEU A 189 14.94 -14.98 -7.69
C LEU A 189 14.22 -15.64 -6.53
N TYR A 190 12.90 -15.42 -6.34
CA TYR A 190 12.12 -16.13 -5.33
C TYR A 190 12.16 -17.65 -5.56
N ILE A 191 12.00 -18.10 -6.80
CA ILE A 191 11.99 -19.53 -7.13
C ILE A 191 13.38 -20.13 -6.99
N LEU A 192 14.44 -19.44 -7.38
CA LEU A 192 15.80 -19.98 -7.42
C LEU A 192 16.49 -19.93 -6.06
N VAL A 193 16.32 -18.84 -5.31
CA VAL A 193 17.06 -18.55 -4.08
C VAL A 193 16.38 -19.15 -2.85
N ILE A 194 15.05 -19.07 -2.78
CA ILE A 194 14.33 -19.60 -1.62
C ILE A 194 14.26 -21.13 -1.71
N ARG A 195 14.74 -21.78 -0.67
CA ARG A 195 14.66 -23.24 -0.52
C ARG A 195 13.43 -23.58 0.29
N ASP A 196 12.56 -24.41 -0.25
CA ASP A 196 11.46 -24.96 0.50
C ASP A 196 11.97 -25.90 1.59
N LYS A 197 11.42 -25.77 2.79
CA LYS A 197 11.39 -26.92 3.69
C LYS A 197 10.41 -27.92 3.05
N PRO A 198 10.78 -29.23 2.98
CA PRO A 198 9.80 -30.22 2.54
C PRO A 198 8.55 -30.04 3.42
N PHE A 199 7.40 -29.95 2.74
CA PHE A 199 6.11 -29.87 3.41
C PHE A 199 5.97 -31.17 4.24
N ASN A 200 6.30 -31.11 5.53
CA ASN A 200 6.01 -32.18 6.44
C ASN A 200 4.50 -32.17 6.67
N ALA A 201 3.81 -33.09 6.03
CA ALA A 201 2.37 -33.33 6.23
C ALA A 201 1.99 -33.58 7.72
N SER A 202 2.98 -33.87 8.56
CA SER A 202 2.84 -33.99 10.01
C SER A 202 2.80 -32.67 10.76
N THR A 203 3.21 -31.55 10.16
CA THR A 203 2.92 -30.20 10.64
C THR A 203 1.69 -29.63 9.90
N LYS A 204 0.59 -30.40 9.88
CA LYS A 204 -0.72 -29.74 9.76
C LYS A 204 -0.69 -28.60 10.76
N PRO A 205 -0.95 -27.34 10.36
CA PRO A 205 -1.18 -26.31 11.34
C PRO A 205 -2.14 -26.95 12.31
N ASN A 206 -1.74 -27.03 13.56
CA ASN A 206 -2.63 -27.43 14.63
C ASN A 206 -3.68 -26.30 14.65
N HIS A 207 -4.55 -26.29 13.65
CA HIS A 207 -5.87 -25.81 13.83
C HIS A 207 -6.38 -26.76 14.92
N SER A 208 -5.91 -26.50 16.16
CA SER A 208 -6.72 -26.87 17.28
C SER A 208 -8.11 -26.57 16.75
N LYS A 209 -8.95 -27.60 16.71
CA LYS A 209 -10.39 -27.44 16.60
C LYS A 209 -10.81 -26.61 17.82
N THR A 210 -10.27 -25.40 17.90
CA THR A 210 -10.86 -24.33 18.66
C THR A 210 -12.20 -24.22 17.95
N ALA A 211 -13.15 -24.96 18.53
CA ALA A 211 -14.54 -24.93 18.12
C ALA A 211 -14.78 -23.53 17.61
N ILE A 212 -15.33 -23.36 16.41
CA ILE A 212 -15.74 -22.10 15.88
C ILE A 212 -16.63 -21.51 16.97
N LYS A 213 -16.01 -20.92 17.98
CA LYS A 213 -16.70 -20.16 19.01
C LYS A 213 -17.46 -19.16 18.19
N SER A 214 -18.78 -19.18 18.31
CA SER A 214 -19.69 -18.33 17.58
C SER A 214 -19.06 -16.94 17.39
N ILE A 215 -18.80 -16.58 16.13
CA ILE A 215 -18.20 -15.30 15.79
C ILE A 215 -19.11 -14.22 16.36
N ASP A 216 -18.63 -13.49 17.34
CA ASP A 216 -19.36 -12.36 17.91
C ASP A 216 -19.18 -11.14 16.99
N ILE A 217 -20.07 -11.04 16.01
CA ILE A 217 -20.04 -9.94 15.03
C ILE A 217 -20.14 -8.58 15.73
N LYS A 218 -20.91 -8.48 16.84
CA LYS A 218 -21.00 -7.24 17.61
C LYS A 218 -19.67 -6.80 18.20
N ALA A 219 -18.83 -7.77 18.58
CA ALA A 219 -17.49 -7.48 19.09
C ALA A 219 -16.53 -6.97 18.02
N LEU A 220 -16.75 -7.30 16.75
CA LEU A 220 -15.94 -6.84 15.61
C LEU A 220 -16.31 -5.41 15.18
N PHE A 221 -17.52 -4.94 15.50
CA PHE A 221 -18.03 -3.61 15.15
C PHE A 221 -18.43 -2.79 16.39
N THR A 222 -17.59 -2.86 17.43
CA THR A 222 -17.75 -1.94 18.56
C THR A 222 -17.55 -0.49 18.10
N ARG A 223 -18.11 0.48 18.84
CA ARG A 223 -17.95 1.91 18.51
C ARG A 223 -16.48 2.29 18.29
N ASN A 224 -15.58 1.86 19.17
CA ASN A 224 -14.15 2.17 19.06
C ASN A 224 -13.53 1.60 17.77
N LEU A 225 -13.83 0.34 17.44
CA LEU A 225 -13.33 -0.31 16.23
C LEU A 225 -13.93 0.32 14.98
N SER A 226 -15.24 0.59 14.95
CA SER A 226 -15.89 1.21 13.78
C SER A 226 -15.36 2.61 13.49
N CYS A 227 -15.13 3.44 14.51
CA CYS A 227 -14.50 4.75 14.33
C CYS A 227 -13.06 4.62 13.83
N THR A 228 -12.31 3.61 14.30
CA THR A 228 -10.95 3.33 13.82
C THR A 228 -10.95 2.86 12.37
N TYR A 229 -11.92 2.04 11.97
CA TYR A 229 -12.08 1.61 10.56
C TYR A 229 -12.41 2.79 9.64
N LEU A 230 -13.28 3.69 10.07
CA LEU A 230 -13.63 4.90 9.32
C LEU A 230 -12.41 5.82 9.16
N MET A 231 -11.60 5.98 10.22
CA MET A 231 -10.35 6.75 10.17
C MET A 231 -9.34 6.13 9.20
N LEU A 232 -9.19 4.80 9.21
CA LEU A 232 -8.35 4.10 8.24
C LEU A 232 -8.83 4.35 6.81
N PHE A 233 -10.14 4.15 6.56
CA PHE A 233 -10.73 4.39 5.25
C PHE A 233 -10.43 5.79 4.76
N ALA A 234 -10.66 6.82 5.57
CA ALA A 234 -10.42 8.22 5.22
C ALA A 234 -8.92 8.49 4.94
N SER A 235 -8.03 7.93 5.76
CA SER A 235 -6.59 8.11 5.61
C SER A 235 -6.04 7.45 4.33
N ILE A 236 -6.52 6.24 4.00
CA ILE A 236 -6.15 5.55 2.75
C ILE A 236 -6.76 6.26 1.55
N TYR A 237 -8.02 6.70 1.63
CA TYR A 237 -8.66 7.48 0.58
C TYR A 237 -7.81 8.71 0.22
N GLY A 238 -7.44 9.51 1.22
CA GLY A 238 -6.59 10.69 1.01
C GLY A 238 -5.22 10.35 0.44
N GLN A 239 -4.59 9.27 0.91
CA GLN A 239 -3.32 8.81 0.36
C GLN A 239 -3.43 8.41 -1.11
N ILE A 240 -4.47 7.65 -1.48
CA ILE A 240 -4.67 7.20 -2.86
C ILE A 240 -4.97 8.38 -3.78
N VAL A 241 -5.81 9.33 -3.37
CA VAL A 241 -6.03 10.59 -4.11
C VAL A 241 -4.70 11.30 -4.35
N MET A 242 -3.88 11.44 -3.29
CA MET A 242 -2.60 12.11 -3.37
C MET A 242 -1.63 11.38 -4.31
N ILE A 243 -1.46 10.07 -4.17
CA ILE A 243 -0.50 9.31 -4.98
C ILE A 243 -0.94 9.23 -6.45
N THR A 244 -2.23 8.98 -6.69
CA THR A 244 -2.75 8.71 -8.04
C THR A 244 -2.93 9.99 -8.85
N TRP A 245 -3.48 11.04 -8.25
CA TRP A 245 -3.93 12.23 -8.98
C TRP A 245 -3.01 13.45 -8.85
N LEU A 246 -2.08 13.46 -7.87
CA LEU A 246 -1.14 14.57 -7.73
C LEU A 246 -0.29 14.79 -8.99
N PRO A 247 0.31 13.77 -9.65
CA PRO A 247 1.07 14.00 -10.87
C PRO A 247 0.25 14.68 -11.96
N LEU A 248 -1.00 14.25 -12.20
CA LEU A 248 -1.91 14.88 -13.15
C LEU A 248 -2.22 16.33 -12.75
N TYR A 249 -2.48 16.59 -11.47
CA TYR A 249 -2.70 17.94 -10.94
C TYR A 249 -1.48 18.86 -11.18
N LEU A 250 -0.27 18.35 -11.00
CA LEU A 250 0.96 19.11 -11.23
C LEU A 250 1.14 19.48 -12.71
N ILE A 251 0.77 18.57 -13.62
CA ILE A 251 0.88 18.79 -15.07
C ILE A 251 -0.19 19.76 -15.55
N ASP A 252 -1.47 19.47 -15.30
CA ASP A 252 -2.60 20.17 -15.94
C ASP A 252 -2.95 21.49 -15.26
N TYR A 253 -2.78 21.60 -13.93
CA TYR A 253 -3.18 22.78 -13.18
C TYR A 253 -2.02 23.64 -12.68
N ARG A 254 -0.85 23.04 -12.45
CA ARG A 254 0.34 23.77 -12.02
C ARG A 254 1.36 23.98 -13.13
N HIS A 255 1.12 23.37 -14.30
CA HIS A 255 1.99 23.47 -15.48
C HIS A 255 3.46 23.10 -15.19
N ILE A 256 3.68 22.22 -14.21
CA ILE A 256 5.00 21.68 -13.90
C ILE A 256 5.35 20.64 -14.96
N SER A 257 6.55 20.71 -15.51
CA SER A 257 6.98 19.86 -16.63
C SER A 257 8.17 18.95 -16.28
N GLY A 258 8.34 17.94 -17.10
CA GLY A 258 9.50 17.06 -17.06
C GLY A 258 9.62 16.28 -15.74
N THR A 259 10.84 16.03 -15.30
CA THR A 259 11.14 15.29 -14.07
C THR A 259 10.69 16.00 -12.80
N ASN A 260 10.45 17.30 -12.83
CA ASN A 260 9.98 18.06 -11.66
C ASN A 260 8.66 17.50 -11.13
N VAL A 261 7.78 16.99 -11.99
CA VAL A 261 6.54 16.30 -11.58
C VAL A 261 6.87 15.11 -10.69
N GLY A 262 7.80 14.26 -11.12
CA GLY A 262 8.23 13.10 -10.37
C GLY A 262 8.87 13.46 -9.02
N TRP A 263 9.74 14.47 -9.00
CA TRP A 263 10.38 14.93 -7.77
C TRP A 263 9.37 15.50 -6.77
N VAL A 264 8.47 16.39 -7.22
CA VAL A 264 7.44 16.99 -6.35
C VAL A 264 6.47 15.91 -5.83
N ALA A 265 6.00 15.02 -6.69
CA ALA A 265 5.12 13.93 -6.27
C ALA A 265 5.81 12.93 -5.31
N SER A 266 7.13 12.79 -5.40
CA SER A 266 7.92 11.91 -4.53
C SER A 266 8.20 12.49 -3.14
N ILE A 267 7.92 13.78 -2.88
CA ILE A 267 8.12 14.41 -1.56
C ILE A 267 7.31 13.66 -0.49
N VAL A 268 6.04 13.38 -0.78
CA VAL A 268 5.14 12.73 0.19
C VAL A 268 5.65 11.36 0.63
N PRO A 269 5.92 10.38 -0.27
CA PRO A 269 6.43 9.09 0.16
C PRO A 269 7.84 9.17 0.76
N PHE A 270 8.68 10.12 0.35
CA PHE A 270 10.01 10.29 0.93
C PHE A 270 9.95 10.72 2.40
N ILE A 271 9.12 11.71 2.72
CA ILE A 271 8.93 12.22 4.09
C ILE A 271 8.14 11.22 4.95
N ALA A 272 7.26 10.43 4.36
CA ALA A 272 6.48 9.45 5.08
C ALA A 272 7.33 8.34 5.72
N ILE A 273 8.53 8.05 5.20
CA ILE A 273 9.43 7.03 5.75
C ILE A 273 9.85 7.38 7.20
N PRO A 274 10.51 8.52 7.45
CA PRO A 274 10.89 8.90 8.81
C PRO A 274 9.69 9.21 9.70
N SER A 275 8.59 9.72 9.11
CA SER A 275 7.39 10.09 9.85
C SER A 275 6.73 8.89 10.54
N ALA A 276 6.56 7.77 9.85
CA ALA A 276 5.98 6.56 10.43
C ALA A 276 6.76 6.09 11.67
N LEU A 277 8.09 6.08 11.59
CA LEU A 277 8.97 5.69 12.70
C LEU A 277 8.91 6.69 13.85
N LEU A 278 8.90 7.97 13.51
CA LEU A 278 8.85 9.07 14.49
C LEU A 278 7.57 8.98 15.32
N PHE A 279 6.40 8.90 14.68
CA PHE A 279 5.12 8.89 15.39
C PHE A 279 4.85 7.58 16.11
N ALA A 280 5.36 6.44 15.63
CA ALA A 280 5.36 5.21 16.41
C ALA A 280 6.13 5.41 17.75
N ARG A 281 7.34 6.00 17.68
CA ARG A 281 8.17 6.24 18.88
C ARG A 281 7.57 7.30 19.82
N ILE A 282 7.00 8.36 19.26
CA ILE A 282 6.30 9.39 20.06
C ILE A 282 5.11 8.77 20.78
N ASN A 283 4.35 7.90 20.12
CA ASN A 283 3.21 7.22 20.74
C ASN A 283 3.65 6.30 21.90
N ASP A 284 4.74 5.54 21.70
CA ASP A 284 5.30 4.68 22.77
C ASP A 284 5.73 5.49 24.00
N TYR A 285 6.26 6.71 23.77
CA TYR A 285 6.69 7.60 24.85
C TYR A 285 5.54 8.32 25.55
N LEU A 286 4.63 8.93 24.78
CA LEU A 286 3.53 9.73 25.30
C LEU A 286 2.35 8.90 25.80
N LYS A 287 2.19 7.67 25.30
CA LYS A 287 1.05 6.77 25.57
C LYS A 287 -0.32 7.45 25.36
N ASN A 288 -0.39 8.44 24.49
CA ASN A 288 -1.60 9.24 24.23
C ASN A 288 -1.93 9.27 22.73
N THR A 289 -2.31 8.11 22.21
CA THR A 289 -2.64 7.89 20.80
C THR A 289 -3.74 8.83 20.32
N LYS A 290 -4.76 9.10 21.16
CA LYS A 290 -5.89 9.95 20.80
C LYS A 290 -5.46 11.37 20.48
N THR A 291 -4.65 11.98 21.36
CA THR A 291 -4.16 13.35 21.16
C THR A 291 -3.31 13.45 19.89
N LEU A 292 -2.45 12.46 19.63
CA LEU A 292 -1.65 12.43 18.39
C LEU A 292 -2.53 12.42 17.15
N ILE A 293 -3.55 11.55 17.09
CA ILE A 293 -4.49 11.50 15.98
C ILE A 293 -5.25 12.82 15.83
N CYS A 294 -5.71 13.42 16.95
CA CYS A 294 -6.41 14.69 16.94
C CYS A 294 -5.55 15.89 16.46
N ILE A 295 -4.24 15.77 16.50
CA ILE A 295 -3.31 16.77 15.94
C ILE A 295 -2.98 16.46 14.47
N LEU A 296 -2.66 15.21 14.16
CA LEU A 296 -2.18 14.82 12.83
C LEU A 296 -3.27 14.93 11.76
N VAL A 297 -4.50 14.52 12.08
CA VAL A 297 -5.60 14.49 11.09
C VAL A 297 -6.00 15.89 10.62
N PRO A 298 -6.21 16.91 11.49
CA PRO A 298 -6.46 18.26 11.04
C PRO A 298 -5.31 18.85 10.23
N LEU A 299 -4.06 18.62 10.63
CA LEU A 299 -2.89 19.06 9.87
C LEU A 299 -2.85 18.44 8.47
N SER A 300 -3.15 17.13 8.34
CA SER A 300 -3.29 16.46 7.05
C SER A 300 -4.40 17.06 6.20
N ALA A 301 -5.58 17.29 6.80
CA ALA A 301 -6.72 17.85 6.07
C ALA A 301 -6.45 19.30 5.62
N ILE A 302 -5.87 20.13 6.50
CA ILE A 302 -5.51 21.51 6.17
C ILE A 302 -4.46 21.53 5.06
N SER A 303 -3.44 20.65 5.11
CA SER A 303 -2.41 20.59 4.08
C SER A 303 -2.98 20.22 2.71
N LEU A 304 -3.96 19.29 2.64
CA LEU A 304 -4.65 18.95 1.38
C LEU A 304 -5.40 20.17 0.82
N ILE A 305 -6.11 20.92 1.66
CA ILE A 305 -6.88 22.10 1.25
C ILE A 305 -5.94 23.22 0.78
N VAL A 306 -4.97 23.58 1.61
CA VAL A 306 -4.05 24.72 1.36
C VAL A 306 -3.22 24.48 0.10
N GLY A 307 -2.72 23.25 -0.12
CA GLY A 307 -1.90 22.90 -1.28
C GLY A 307 -2.60 23.08 -2.63
N VAL A 308 -3.93 22.91 -2.68
CA VAL A 308 -4.68 23.04 -3.93
C VAL A 308 -5.43 24.39 -4.05
N THR A 309 -5.66 25.08 -2.92
CA THR A 309 -6.38 26.37 -2.92
C THR A 309 -5.46 27.53 -3.26
N ILE A 310 -4.25 27.54 -2.69
CA ILE A 310 -3.31 28.64 -2.86
C ILE A 310 -2.44 28.37 -4.07
N ASN A 311 -2.52 29.26 -5.07
CA ASN A 311 -1.73 29.14 -6.29
C ASN A 311 -0.31 29.69 -6.10
N ASN A 312 0.48 29.01 -5.27
CA ASN A 312 1.88 29.31 -4.99
C ASN A 312 2.65 28.02 -4.83
N ASP A 313 3.74 27.83 -5.56
CA ASP A 313 4.51 26.58 -5.58
C ASP A 313 5.20 26.29 -4.24
N MET A 314 5.66 27.33 -3.52
CA MET A 314 6.23 27.15 -2.17
C MET A 314 5.17 26.66 -1.17
N VAL A 315 3.95 27.20 -1.27
CA VAL A 315 2.82 26.73 -0.42
C VAL A 315 2.46 25.29 -0.76
N LEU A 316 2.44 24.93 -2.04
CA LEU A 316 2.24 23.55 -2.45
C LEU A 316 3.31 22.62 -1.88
N LEU A 317 4.59 22.97 -2.05
CA LEU A 317 5.70 22.16 -1.51
C LEU A 317 5.61 21.99 0.01
N LEU A 318 5.35 23.08 0.75
CA LEU A 318 5.16 23.02 2.21
C LEU A 318 3.95 22.16 2.59
N SER A 319 2.85 22.24 1.85
CA SER A 319 1.67 21.43 2.06
C SER A 319 1.96 19.94 1.84
N LEU A 320 2.73 19.58 0.81
CA LEU A 320 3.15 18.21 0.54
C LEU A 320 4.09 17.68 1.63
N LEU A 321 5.00 18.52 2.14
CA LEU A 321 5.85 18.17 3.28
C LEU A 321 5.01 17.90 4.54
N VAL A 322 4.07 18.79 4.86
CA VAL A 322 3.18 18.62 6.02
C VAL A 322 2.34 17.35 5.85
N TYR A 323 1.76 17.12 4.68
CA TYR A 323 1.01 15.89 4.41
C TYR A 323 1.88 14.63 4.52
N GLY A 324 3.10 14.66 4.03
CA GLY A 324 4.07 13.56 4.17
C GLY A 324 4.37 13.23 5.62
N VAL A 325 4.48 14.27 6.48
CA VAL A 325 4.70 14.09 7.93
C VAL A 325 3.45 13.59 8.66
N THR A 326 2.26 14.05 8.29
CA THR A 326 1.03 13.87 9.10
C THR A 326 0.04 12.88 8.52
N GLY A 327 0.23 12.47 7.26
CA GLY A 327 -0.71 11.64 6.50
C GLY A 327 -0.76 10.19 6.95
N LYS A 328 -1.26 9.34 6.08
CA LYS A 328 -1.59 7.93 6.35
C LYS A 328 -0.46 7.16 7.02
N MET A 329 0.80 7.33 6.58
CA MET A 329 1.94 6.58 7.13
C MET A 329 2.24 6.93 8.60
N ALA A 330 2.00 8.17 9.01
CA ALA A 330 2.09 8.59 10.41
C ALA A 330 0.94 8.03 11.26
N LEU A 331 -0.25 7.92 10.66
CA LEU A 331 -1.45 7.41 11.33
C LEU A 331 -1.46 5.88 11.49
N ASP A 332 -0.83 5.14 10.57
CA ASP A 332 -0.86 3.67 10.57
C ASP A 332 -0.46 3.03 11.91
N PRO A 333 0.70 3.32 12.52
CA PRO A 333 1.07 2.70 13.78
C PRO A 333 0.09 3.05 14.92
N LEU A 334 -0.48 4.24 14.90
CA LEU A 334 -1.47 4.71 15.88
C LEU A 334 -2.79 3.96 15.75
N LEU A 335 -3.27 3.76 14.53
CA LEU A 335 -4.50 3.02 14.26
C LEU A 335 -4.33 1.52 14.54
N LEU A 336 -3.18 0.93 14.18
CA LEU A 336 -2.87 -0.46 14.51
C LEU A 336 -2.83 -0.68 16.02
N TYR A 337 -2.23 0.25 16.78
CA TYR A 337 -2.26 0.22 18.23
C TYR A 337 -3.69 0.29 18.77
N THR A 338 -4.51 1.20 18.24
CA THR A 338 -5.93 1.35 18.63
C THR A 338 -6.73 0.07 18.37
N ILE A 339 -6.53 -0.60 17.23
CA ILE A 339 -7.13 -1.90 16.94
C ILE A 339 -6.71 -2.93 17.99
N LYS A 340 -5.41 -3.03 18.26
CA LYS A 340 -4.85 -4.02 19.18
C LYS A 340 -5.46 -3.94 20.57
N ILE A 341 -5.64 -2.73 21.12
CA ILE A 341 -6.16 -2.54 22.48
C ILE A 341 -7.68 -2.69 22.58
N ASN A 342 -8.43 -2.48 21.46
CA ASN A 342 -9.90 -2.55 21.46
C ASN A 342 -10.45 -3.88 20.93
N ALA A 343 -9.63 -4.72 20.31
CA ALA A 343 -10.04 -6.01 19.80
C ALA A 343 -10.03 -7.08 20.89
N LYS A 344 -11.02 -7.98 20.87
CA LYS A 344 -10.98 -9.18 21.71
C LYS A 344 -9.81 -10.09 21.28
N ASN A 345 -8.99 -10.54 22.22
CA ASN A 345 -7.85 -11.42 21.93
C ASN A 345 -8.23 -12.68 21.11
N SER A 346 -9.43 -13.24 21.37
CA SER A 346 -9.94 -14.40 20.63
C SER A 346 -10.31 -14.12 19.16
N GLN A 347 -10.47 -12.85 18.77
CA GLN A 347 -10.89 -12.41 17.43
C GLN A 347 -9.93 -11.40 16.82
N LEU A 348 -8.73 -11.23 17.39
CA LEU A 348 -7.75 -10.22 16.98
C LEU A 348 -7.38 -10.33 15.49
N ALA A 349 -7.10 -11.55 15.02
CA ALA A 349 -6.75 -11.78 13.61
C ALA A 349 -7.90 -11.39 12.67
N MET A 350 -9.15 -11.72 13.04
CA MET A 350 -10.32 -11.35 12.25
C MET A 350 -10.54 -9.84 12.23
N THR A 351 -10.32 -9.16 13.37
CA THR A 351 -10.41 -7.70 13.47
C THR A 351 -9.39 -7.03 12.56
N PHE A 352 -8.13 -7.49 12.52
CA PHE A 352 -7.13 -7.00 11.57
C PHE A 352 -7.50 -7.31 10.11
N GLY A 353 -8.12 -8.45 9.85
CA GLY A 353 -8.63 -8.80 8.52
C GLY A 353 -9.68 -7.80 8.02
N ILE A 354 -10.67 -7.47 8.88
CA ILE A 354 -11.69 -6.45 8.57
C ILE A 354 -11.06 -5.07 8.39
N TYR A 355 -10.13 -4.69 9.27
CA TYR A 355 -9.39 -3.44 9.17
C TYR A 355 -8.71 -3.31 7.80
N ASN A 356 -7.94 -4.32 7.39
CA ASN A 356 -7.27 -4.32 6.08
C ASN A 356 -8.28 -4.28 4.92
N PHE A 357 -9.34 -5.08 4.97
CA PHE A 357 -10.37 -5.13 3.94
C PHE A 357 -11.06 -3.78 3.73
N LEU A 358 -11.46 -3.11 4.81
CA LEU A 358 -12.09 -1.78 4.74
C LEU A 358 -11.11 -0.72 4.22
N GLY A 359 -9.82 -0.84 4.55
CA GLY A 359 -8.78 -0.01 3.96
C GLY A 359 -8.66 -0.22 2.45
N MET A 360 -8.72 -1.47 1.98
CA MET A 360 -8.67 -1.77 0.54
C MET A 360 -9.89 -1.27 -0.22
N ILE A 361 -11.08 -1.23 0.40
CA ILE A 361 -12.27 -0.59 -0.20
C ILE A 361 -12.00 0.90 -0.51
N ALA A 362 -11.31 1.62 0.37
CA ALA A 362 -10.91 3.00 0.10
C ALA A 362 -10.01 3.09 -1.16
N SER A 363 -9.08 2.16 -1.32
CA SER A 363 -8.20 2.12 -2.51
C SER A 363 -8.96 1.84 -3.81
N ILE A 364 -10.07 1.10 -3.74
CA ILE A 364 -10.95 0.83 -4.90
C ILE A 364 -11.78 2.07 -5.23
N ILE A 365 -12.38 2.71 -4.22
CA ILE A 365 -13.32 3.82 -4.41
C ILE A 365 -12.60 5.13 -4.77
N ALA A 366 -11.46 5.43 -4.14
CA ALA A 366 -10.81 6.72 -4.27
C ALA A 366 -10.46 7.09 -5.72
N PRO A 367 -9.85 6.25 -6.57
CA PRO A 367 -9.48 6.65 -7.92
C PRO A 367 -10.70 6.96 -8.79
N ILE A 368 -11.71 6.08 -8.82
CA ILE A 368 -12.89 6.28 -9.67
C ILE A 368 -13.75 7.44 -9.19
N MET A 369 -13.94 7.60 -7.86
CA MET A 369 -14.71 8.70 -7.30
C MET A 369 -14.03 10.05 -7.59
N THR A 370 -12.71 10.10 -7.49
CA THR A 370 -11.94 11.30 -7.85
C THR A 370 -12.13 11.65 -9.32
N GLY A 371 -11.99 10.68 -10.23
CA GLY A 371 -12.22 10.90 -11.66
C GLY A 371 -13.64 11.39 -11.94
N PHE A 372 -14.65 10.78 -11.31
CA PHE A 372 -16.05 11.21 -11.43
C PHE A 372 -16.27 12.65 -10.94
N LEU A 373 -15.71 12.99 -9.79
CA LEU A 373 -15.81 14.37 -9.26
C LEU A 373 -15.17 15.39 -10.19
N ILE A 374 -14.02 15.08 -10.80
CA ILE A 374 -13.36 15.96 -11.77
C ILE A 374 -14.25 16.14 -13.01
N ASP A 375 -14.83 15.06 -13.55
CA ASP A 375 -15.69 15.12 -14.73
C ASP A 375 -16.94 15.98 -14.51
N VAL A 376 -17.55 15.90 -13.32
CA VAL A 376 -18.76 16.64 -12.96
C VAL A 376 -18.46 18.11 -12.64
N THR A 377 -17.42 18.37 -11.84
CA THR A 377 -17.13 19.73 -11.34
C THR A 377 -16.18 20.53 -12.23
N LYS A 378 -15.54 19.85 -13.18
CA LYS A 378 -14.48 20.42 -14.06
C LYS A 378 -13.29 21.00 -13.28
N GLY A 379 -13.14 20.61 -12.01
CA GLY A 379 -12.08 21.07 -11.14
C GLY A 379 -11.44 19.93 -10.34
N MET A 380 -10.13 19.79 -10.42
CA MET A 380 -9.42 18.70 -9.74
C MET A 380 -9.31 18.91 -8.23
N SER A 381 -9.30 20.18 -7.79
CA SER A 381 -9.19 20.53 -6.36
C SER A 381 -10.29 19.93 -5.49
N ILE A 382 -11.48 19.68 -6.06
CA ILE A 382 -12.62 19.09 -5.35
C ILE A 382 -12.25 17.74 -4.71
N SER A 383 -11.43 16.94 -5.37
CA SER A 383 -11.02 15.62 -4.91
C SER A 383 -10.19 15.67 -3.62
N PHE A 384 -9.32 16.68 -3.52
CA PHE A 384 -8.53 16.93 -2.31
C PHE A 384 -9.41 17.50 -1.19
N TYR A 385 -10.43 18.32 -1.51
CA TYR A 385 -11.40 18.81 -0.53
C TYR A 385 -12.25 17.67 0.02
N VAL A 386 -12.70 16.73 -0.82
CA VAL A 386 -13.45 15.55 -0.38
C VAL A 386 -12.57 14.65 0.50
N ALA A 387 -11.30 14.44 0.15
CA ALA A 387 -10.36 13.70 1.00
C ALA A 387 -10.18 14.37 2.37
N ALA A 388 -10.02 15.70 2.40
CA ALA A 388 -9.92 16.46 3.65
C ALA A 388 -11.20 16.40 4.47
N LEU A 389 -12.37 16.50 3.83
CA LEU A 389 -13.67 16.37 4.49
C LEU A 389 -13.85 14.98 5.13
N LEU A 390 -13.49 13.91 4.41
CA LEU A 390 -13.54 12.54 4.94
C LEU A 390 -12.62 12.36 6.15
N LEU A 391 -11.40 12.92 6.11
CA LEU A 391 -10.50 12.93 7.25
C LEU A 391 -11.12 13.64 8.47
N MET A 392 -11.68 14.83 8.27
CA MET A 392 -12.32 15.58 9.37
C MET A 392 -13.58 14.90 9.88
N ALA A 393 -14.43 14.35 9.01
CA ALA A 393 -15.60 13.59 9.41
C ALA A 393 -15.21 12.34 10.22
N SER A 394 -14.17 11.63 9.81
CA SER A 394 -13.64 10.47 10.54
C SER A 394 -13.08 10.87 11.91
N LEU A 395 -12.46 12.06 12.01
CA LEU A 395 -11.96 12.59 13.29
C LEU A 395 -13.12 12.89 14.28
N VAL A 396 -14.23 13.46 13.79
CA VAL A 396 -15.42 13.67 14.63
C VAL A 396 -15.88 12.33 15.22
N CYS A 397 -15.99 11.27 14.40
CA CYS A 397 -16.30 9.93 14.90
C CYS A 397 -15.21 9.41 15.86
N PHE A 398 -13.95 9.63 15.56
CA PHE A 398 -12.83 9.13 16.36
C PHE A 398 -12.75 9.79 17.75
N ASN A 399 -13.25 11.01 17.91
CA ASN A 399 -13.34 11.68 19.22
C ASN A 399 -14.21 10.91 20.23
N PHE A 400 -15.14 10.07 19.75
CA PHE A 400 -15.94 9.19 20.59
C PHE A 400 -15.22 7.89 20.99
N VAL A 401 -14.01 7.62 20.48
CA VAL A 401 -13.19 6.49 20.91
C VAL A 401 -12.75 6.71 22.34
N LYS A 402 -13.05 5.74 23.18
CA LYS A 402 -12.61 5.72 24.58
C LYS A 402 -11.38 4.82 24.69
N TYR A 403 -10.30 5.36 25.20
CA TYR A 403 -9.15 4.58 25.67
C TYR A 403 -9.43 4.31 27.15
N GLU A 404 -9.62 3.07 27.54
CA GLU A 404 -9.52 2.72 28.95
C GLU A 404 -8.08 3.00 29.34
N ALA A 405 -7.90 3.83 30.40
CA ALA A 405 -6.58 4.02 30.96
C ALA A 405 -5.98 2.64 31.26
N GLU A 406 -4.80 2.37 30.72
CA GLU A 406 -4.06 1.17 31.10
C GLU A 406 -4.07 1.13 32.63
N ARG A 407 -4.81 0.22 33.22
CA ARG A 407 -4.64 -0.12 34.62
C ARG A 407 -3.27 -0.78 34.71
N ASP A 408 -2.37 -0.05 35.35
CA ASP A 408 -1.00 -0.43 35.70
C ASP A 408 -0.90 -1.88 36.25
#